data_0be8c1b8878a2dda1008f14df9314443
#
_entry.id   0be8c1b8878a2dda1008f14df9314443
#
_cell.length_a   1.000
_cell.length_b   1.000
_cell.length_c   1.000
_cell.angle_alpha   90.00
_cell.angle_beta   90.00
_cell.angle_gamma   90.00
#
_symmetry.space_group_name_H-M   'P 1'
#
loop_
_entity.id
_entity.type
_entity.pdbx_description
1 polymer ?
#
loop_
_entity_poly.entity_id
_entity_poly.type
_entity_poly.pdbx_seq_one_letter_code
_entity_poly.pdbx_strand_id
1 'polypeptide(L)'
;MNLHGGSARVDELEALDGEETARQLIENGNGTITPYGVAYDNGIKLEQVYDGQFFPCYYYEPNASALALTSKAEPEDTEHITWLFLPMAQEEIDRALLRAGITDPPEIRLRLVESHLPDEVDVLLDMEQESLADLNALAQVADTLSTDDLKKLGAVVVMAKPETAAQIKRLAENLELFDFAPDAHTPEEYGKYMIQQSGYFDYDENLDGFYDYEGYAQQRMSEEDGMFTDRGYIAYKGYYSMEEVMNGSQSGCMEMGGMT
;
A
#
# COMPACT_ATOMS: atom_id res chain seq x y z
N MET A 1 -14.71 -25.66 -15.57
CA MET A 1 -14.89 -27.00 -14.99
C MET A 1 -13.63 -27.81 -15.27
N ASN A 2 -12.92 -28.30 -14.25
CA ASN A 2 -11.72 -29.13 -14.45
C ASN A 2 -12.13 -30.59 -14.43
N LEU A 3 -12.13 -31.22 -15.60
CA LEU A 3 -12.45 -32.64 -15.72
C LEU A 3 -11.20 -33.56 -15.55
N HIS A 4 -10.00 -33.04 -15.73
CA HIS A 4 -8.74 -33.79 -15.64
C HIS A 4 -7.59 -32.97 -15.02
N GLY A 5 -7.88 -32.09 -14.04
CA GLY A 5 -6.84 -31.25 -13.44
C GLY A 5 -6.31 -30.14 -14.36
N GLY A 6 -6.98 -29.85 -15.47
CA GLY A 6 -6.66 -28.79 -16.45
C GLY A 6 -7.90 -28.00 -16.85
N SER A 7 -7.72 -26.87 -17.50
CA SER A 7 -8.80 -26.09 -18.09
C SER A 7 -9.25 -26.76 -19.38
N ALA A 8 -10.52 -27.13 -19.48
CA ALA A 8 -11.11 -27.55 -20.74
C ALA A 8 -11.61 -26.33 -21.52
N ARG A 9 -11.44 -26.35 -22.83
CA ARG A 9 -11.98 -25.31 -23.72
C ARG A 9 -13.51 -25.45 -23.84
N VAL A 10 -14.21 -24.36 -24.10
CA VAL A 10 -15.68 -24.33 -24.18
C VAL A 10 -16.17 -25.28 -25.28
N ASP A 11 -15.50 -25.30 -26.42
CA ASP A 11 -15.81 -26.20 -27.56
C ASP A 11 -15.59 -27.70 -27.20
N GLU A 12 -14.65 -28.02 -26.33
CA GLU A 12 -14.45 -29.38 -25.80
C GLU A 12 -15.58 -29.79 -24.85
N LEU A 13 -16.06 -28.85 -24.02
CA LEU A 13 -17.17 -29.07 -23.09
C LEU A 13 -18.50 -29.24 -23.82
N GLU A 14 -18.74 -28.47 -24.88
CA GLU A 14 -19.95 -28.58 -25.69
C GLU A 14 -20.01 -29.89 -26.52
N ALA A 15 -18.83 -30.48 -26.81
CA ALA A 15 -18.73 -31.74 -27.51
C ALA A 15 -18.92 -32.98 -26.63
N LEU A 16 -18.92 -32.81 -25.28
CA LEU A 16 -19.10 -33.92 -24.35
C LEU A 16 -20.56 -34.36 -24.24
N ASP A 17 -20.80 -35.66 -24.43
CA ASP A 17 -22.05 -36.29 -24.02
C ASP A 17 -22.07 -36.41 -22.49
N GLY A 18 -22.85 -35.58 -21.82
CA GLY A 18 -22.92 -35.50 -20.35
C GLY A 18 -23.42 -36.82 -19.74
N GLU A 19 -24.29 -37.57 -20.39
CA GLU A 19 -24.82 -38.84 -19.89
C GLU A 19 -23.74 -39.94 -19.97
N GLU A 20 -23.07 -40.04 -21.10
CA GLU A 20 -21.97 -41.02 -21.27
C GLU A 20 -20.79 -40.71 -20.36
N THR A 21 -20.40 -39.42 -20.20
CA THR A 21 -19.35 -39.00 -19.29
C THR A 21 -19.70 -39.34 -17.83
N ALA A 22 -20.93 -39.11 -17.40
CA ALA A 22 -21.38 -39.46 -16.04
C ALA A 22 -21.36 -40.98 -15.81
N ARG A 23 -21.79 -41.79 -16.80
CA ARG A 23 -21.74 -43.24 -16.74
C ARG A 23 -20.32 -43.75 -16.59
N GLN A 24 -19.39 -43.27 -17.39
CA GLN A 24 -17.98 -43.67 -17.33
C GLN A 24 -17.34 -43.31 -15.97
N LEU A 25 -17.65 -42.13 -15.40
CA LEU A 25 -17.14 -41.74 -14.09
C LEU A 25 -17.64 -42.63 -12.98
N ILE A 26 -18.92 -43.05 -13.03
CA ILE A 26 -19.53 -43.96 -12.05
C ILE A 26 -18.96 -45.37 -12.19
N GLU A 27 -18.84 -45.89 -13.44
CA GLU A 27 -18.33 -47.25 -13.71
C GLU A 27 -16.86 -47.39 -13.31
N ASN A 28 -16.05 -46.33 -13.46
CA ASN A 28 -14.65 -46.30 -13.05
C ASN A 28 -14.47 -46.13 -11.51
N GLY A 29 -15.56 -46.01 -10.74
CA GLY A 29 -15.52 -45.86 -9.29
C GLY A 29 -15.03 -44.50 -8.79
N ASN A 30 -14.87 -43.52 -9.69
CA ASN A 30 -14.33 -42.18 -9.38
C ASN A 30 -15.45 -41.16 -9.14
N GLY A 31 -16.71 -41.55 -9.32
CA GLY A 31 -17.88 -40.67 -9.15
C GLY A 31 -18.86 -41.15 -8.09
N THR A 32 -19.42 -40.25 -7.30
CA THR A 32 -20.47 -40.50 -6.35
C THR A 32 -21.69 -39.67 -6.71
N ILE A 33 -22.86 -40.32 -6.85
CA ILE A 33 -24.11 -39.62 -7.10
C ILE A 33 -24.57 -38.94 -5.81
N THR A 34 -24.82 -37.66 -5.88
CA THR A 34 -25.35 -36.84 -4.79
C THR A 34 -26.68 -36.20 -5.22
N PRO A 35 -27.49 -35.67 -4.30
CA PRO A 35 -28.70 -34.93 -4.64
C PRO A 35 -28.48 -33.71 -5.53
N TYR A 36 -27.22 -33.24 -5.64
CA TYR A 36 -26.82 -32.06 -6.39
C TYR A 36 -26.09 -32.39 -7.69
N GLY A 37 -25.87 -33.66 -8.00
CA GLY A 37 -25.14 -34.14 -9.16
C GLY A 37 -24.07 -35.18 -8.81
N VAL A 38 -23.17 -35.46 -9.73
CA VAL A 38 -22.08 -36.40 -9.52
C VAL A 38 -20.86 -35.67 -8.93
N ALA A 39 -20.42 -36.09 -7.76
CA ALA A 39 -19.15 -35.68 -7.20
C ALA A 39 -18.04 -36.61 -7.72
N TYR A 40 -17.02 -36.04 -8.28
CA TYR A 40 -15.93 -36.77 -8.95
C TYR A 40 -14.57 -36.38 -8.35
N ASP A 41 -13.79 -37.39 -7.98
CA ASP A 41 -12.40 -37.20 -7.56
C ASP A 41 -11.52 -37.12 -8.81
N ASN A 42 -11.00 -35.95 -9.11
CA ASN A 42 -10.13 -35.68 -10.24
C ASN A 42 -8.65 -36.07 -9.98
N GLY A 43 -8.36 -36.68 -8.84
CA GLY A 43 -7.00 -37.11 -8.44
C GLY A 43 -6.07 -35.94 -8.05
N ILE A 44 -6.60 -34.71 -7.98
CA ILE A 44 -5.82 -33.57 -7.48
C ILE A 44 -5.60 -33.79 -5.97
N LYS A 45 -4.34 -33.94 -5.61
CA LYS A 45 -3.97 -33.92 -4.18
C LYS A 45 -4.12 -32.49 -3.68
N LEU A 46 -4.99 -32.30 -2.70
CA LEU A 46 -5.02 -31.04 -1.97
C LEU A 46 -3.70 -30.89 -1.25
N GLU A 47 -2.97 -29.87 -1.63
CA GLU A 47 -1.77 -29.45 -0.91
C GLU A 47 -2.23 -28.86 0.42
N GLN A 48 -1.64 -29.30 1.53
CA GLN A 48 -1.95 -28.72 2.82
C GLN A 48 -1.30 -27.32 2.86
N VAL A 49 -2.14 -26.31 2.75
CA VAL A 49 -1.72 -24.92 2.67
C VAL A 49 -1.44 -24.34 4.06
N TYR A 50 -2.09 -24.92 5.09
CA TYR A 50 -1.90 -24.56 6.49
C TYR A 50 -1.09 -25.65 7.19
N ASP A 51 0.08 -25.31 7.73
CA ASP A 51 1.00 -26.22 8.40
C ASP A 51 0.69 -26.47 9.89
N GLY A 52 -0.37 -25.82 10.41
CA GLY A 52 -0.75 -25.85 11.82
C GLY A 52 -0.40 -24.54 12.55
N GLN A 53 0.43 -23.69 11.97
CA GLN A 53 0.86 -22.41 12.53
C GLN A 53 0.68 -21.26 11.55
N PHE A 54 1.00 -21.46 10.28
CA PHE A 54 1.02 -20.41 9.29
C PHE A 54 0.26 -20.81 8.03
N PHE A 55 -0.53 -19.89 7.48
CA PHE A 55 -0.87 -19.97 6.06
C PHE A 55 0.37 -19.56 5.25
N PRO A 56 0.66 -20.23 4.11
CA PRO A 56 1.70 -19.74 3.23
C PRO A 56 1.34 -18.30 2.81
N CYS A 57 2.32 -17.41 2.86
CA CYS A 57 2.17 -16.09 2.27
C CYS A 57 1.87 -16.28 0.79
N TYR A 58 0.66 -15.97 0.39
CA TYR A 58 0.34 -15.84 -1.02
C TYR A 58 0.91 -14.49 -1.47
N TYR A 59 2.10 -14.51 -2.08
CA TYR A 59 2.78 -13.35 -2.65
C TYR A 59 2.05 -12.76 -3.89
N TYR A 60 0.77 -13.05 -4.07
CA TYR A 60 0.04 -12.73 -5.30
C TYR A 60 -0.73 -11.42 -5.24
N GLU A 61 -0.91 -10.86 -4.07
CA GLU A 61 -1.46 -9.51 -3.93
C GLU A 61 -0.43 -8.63 -3.25
N PRO A 62 0.07 -7.58 -3.93
CA PRO A 62 0.95 -6.62 -3.29
C PRO A 62 0.18 -5.96 -2.14
N ASN A 63 0.68 -6.13 -0.95
CA ASN A 63 0.17 -5.48 0.25
C ASN A 63 1.14 -4.40 0.67
N ALA A 64 0.62 -3.27 1.14
CA ALA A 64 1.44 -2.18 1.63
C ALA A 64 2.14 -2.55 2.95
N SER A 65 1.49 -3.34 3.80
CA SER A 65 2.07 -3.81 5.07
C SER A 65 1.44 -5.10 5.58
N ALA A 66 2.24 -5.93 6.23
CA ALA A 66 1.80 -7.12 6.97
C ALA A 66 1.95 -6.87 8.48
N LEU A 67 0.85 -7.02 9.21
CA LEU A 67 0.79 -6.83 10.65
C LEU A 67 0.53 -8.16 11.36
N ALA A 68 1.20 -8.37 12.48
CA ALA A 68 0.84 -9.38 13.46
C ALA A 68 -0.03 -8.75 14.54
N LEU A 69 -1.18 -9.36 14.82
CA LEU A 69 -2.16 -8.91 15.78
C LEU A 69 -2.26 -9.91 16.93
N THR A 70 -2.13 -9.42 18.15
CA THR A 70 -2.33 -10.20 19.38
C THR A 70 -3.19 -9.42 20.37
N SER A 71 -3.71 -10.10 21.41
CA SER A 71 -4.37 -9.42 22.51
C SER A 71 -3.34 -8.74 23.43
N LYS A 72 -3.65 -7.54 23.93
CA LYS A 72 -2.83 -6.87 24.96
C LYS A 72 -2.78 -7.67 26.28
N ALA A 73 -3.78 -8.50 26.52
CA ALA A 73 -3.81 -9.36 27.72
C ALA A 73 -2.76 -10.48 27.67
N GLU A 74 -2.43 -10.95 26.46
CA GLU A 74 -1.48 -12.03 26.22
C GLU A 74 -0.49 -11.65 25.09
N PRO A 75 0.34 -10.61 25.29
CA PRO A 75 1.18 -10.03 24.23
C PRO A 75 2.31 -10.96 23.75
N GLU A 76 2.68 -11.94 24.55
CA GLU A 76 3.72 -12.93 24.24
C GLU A 76 3.14 -14.24 23.65
N ASP A 77 1.83 -14.29 23.45
CA ASP A 77 1.19 -15.45 22.83
C ASP A 77 1.59 -15.55 21.36
N THR A 78 2.46 -16.49 21.05
CA THR A 78 2.92 -16.78 19.69
C THR A 78 2.06 -17.87 19.02
N GLU A 79 1.16 -18.51 19.76
CA GLU A 79 0.30 -19.57 19.24
C GLU A 79 -0.97 -19.01 18.60
N HIS A 80 -1.44 -17.82 19.04
CA HIS A 80 -2.68 -17.19 18.57
C HIS A 80 -2.43 -15.85 17.86
N ILE A 81 -1.42 -15.79 17.01
CA ILE A 81 -1.15 -14.61 16.17
C ILE A 81 -2.15 -14.60 15.01
N THR A 82 -2.84 -13.48 14.84
CA THR A 82 -3.63 -13.20 13.64
C THR A 82 -2.87 -12.28 12.71
N TRP A 83 -2.75 -12.69 11.45
CA TRP A 83 -2.06 -11.91 10.43
C TRP A 83 -3.05 -11.04 9.66
N LEU A 84 -2.66 -9.79 9.44
CA LEU A 84 -3.39 -8.82 8.63
C LEU A 84 -2.49 -8.33 7.51
N PHE A 85 -2.99 -8.36 6.29
CA PHE A 85 -2.30 -7.89 5.09
C PHE A 85 -3.01 -6.66 4.56
N LEU A 86 -2.54 -5.49 4.96
CA LEU A 86 -3.16 -4.22 4.61
C LEU A 86 -2.77 -3.76 3.18
N PRO A 87 -3.71 -3.17 2.41
CA PRO A 87 -5.06 -2.80 2.82
C PRO A 87 -6.06 -3.96 2.79
N MET A 88 -7.02 -3.95 3.72
CA MET A 88 -8.09 -4.94 3.82
C MET A 88 -9.47 -4.26 3.83
N ALA A 89 -10.51 -4.99 3.39
CA ALA A 89 -11.88 -4.55 3.58
C ALA A 89 -12.27 -4.62 5.08
N GLN A 90 -13.15 -3.71 5.53
CA GLN A 90 -13.55 -3.65 6.95
C GLN A 90 -14.12 -4.97 7.44
N GLU A 91 -14.92 -5.65 6.62
CA GLU A 91 -15.54 -6.95 6.97
C GLU A 91 -14.49 -8.07 7.15
N GLU A 92 -13.33 -7.94 6.50
CA GLU A 92 -12.22 -8.90 6.66
C GLU A 92 -11.47 -8.63 7.95
N ILE A 93 -11.25 -7.34 8.27
CA ILE A 93 -10.69 -6.92 9.56
C ILE A 93 -11.57 -7.40 10.71
N ASP A 94 -12.88 -7.15 10.64
CA ASP A 94 -13.83 -7.55 11.66
C ASP A 94 -13.83 -9.08 11.87
N ARG A 95 -13.74 -9.85 10.78
CA ARG A 95 -13.61 -11.31 10.86
C ARG A 95 -12.28 -11.77 11.47
N ALA A 96 -11.19 -11.06 11.18
CA ALA A 96 -9.89 -11.35 11.75
C ALA A 96 -9.87 -11.09 13.26
N LEU A 97 -10.44 -9.96 13.71
CA LEU A 97 -10.60 -9.63 15.13
C LEU A 97 -11.47 -10.67 15.87
N LEU A 98 -12.59 -11.06 15.26
CA LEU A 98 -13.47 -12.07 15.85
C LEU A 98 -12.76 -13.43 16.01
N ARG A 99 -11.95 -13.85 15.03
CA ARG A 99 -11.15 -15.08 15.11
C ARG A 99 -10.08 -15.00 16.18
N ALA A 100 -9.49 -13.82 16.39
CA ALA A 100 -8.53 -13.55 17.45
C ALA A 100 -9.19 -13.47 18.84
N GLY A 101 -10.53 -13.57 18.93
CA GLY A 101 -11.27 -13.42 20.19
C GLY A 101 -11.29 -12.01 20.74
N ILE A 102 -10.95 -11.01 19.92
CA ILE A 102 -10.87 -9.60 20.31
C ILE A 102 -12.20 -8.94 20.01
N THR A 103 -12.89 -8.48 21.04
CA THR A 103 -14.17 -7.79 20.94
C THR A 103 -14.07 -6.28 21.08
N ASP A 104 -12.95 -5.80 21.63
CA ASP A 104 -12.71 -4.37 21.85
C ASP A 104 -11.41 -3.93 21.14
N PRO A 105 -11.49 -3.03 20.14
CA PRO A 105 -10.31 -2.52 19.42
C PRO A 105 -9.16 -2.00 20.30
N PRO A 106 -9.39 -1.30 21.45
CA PRO A 106 -8.32 -0.89 22.36
C PRO A 106 -7.50 -2.04 22.97
N GLU A 107 -8.00 -3.27 22.93
CA GLU A 107 -7.30 -4.47 23.43
C GLU A 107 -6.33 -5.08 22.42
N ILE A 108 -6.18 -4.46 21.25
CA ILE A 108 -5.30 -4.93 20.19
C ILE A 108 -3.86 -4.48 20.47
N ARG A 109 -2.90 -5.39 20.30
CA ARG A 109 -1.49 -5.10 20.12
C ARG A 109 -1.09 -5.38 18.68
N LEU A 110 -0.55 -4.38 18.03
CA LEU A 110 -0.07 -4.47 16.65
C LEU A 110 1.46 -4.56 16.62
N ARG A 111 1.98 -5.33 15.68
CA ARG A 111 3.41 -5.37 15.35
C ARG A 111 3.56 -5.37 13.84
N LEU A 112 4.31 -4.42 13.32
CA LEU A 112 4.72 -4.40 11.92
C LEU A 112 5.70 -5.56 11.67
N VAL A 113 5.42 -6.37 10.66
CA VAL A 113 6.23 -7.55 10.32
C VAL A 113 6.92 -7.35 8.99
N GLU A 114 6.21 -6.82 8.02
CA GLU A 114 6.70 -6.50 6.70
C GLU A 114 6.03 -5.21 6.22
N SER A 115 6.78 -4.38 5.52
CA SER A 115 6.29 -3.13 4.96
C SER A 115 6.89 -2.90 3.57
N HIS A 116 6.08 -2.37 2.67
CA HIS A 116 6.53 -1.84 1.38
C HIS A 116 6.48 -0.31 1.36
N LEU A 117 6.18 0.29 2.51
CA LEU A 117 6.29 1.74 2.70
C LEU A 117 7.77 2.14 2.76
N PRO A 118 8.08 3.42 2.54
CA PRO A 118 9.43 3.93 2.78
C PRO A 118 9.90 3.68 4.22
N ASP A 119 11.17 3.32 4.40
CA ASP A 119 11.75 3.07 5.72
C ASP A 119 11.54 4.24 6.70
N GLU A 120 11.53 5.48 6.20
CA GLU A 120 11.29 6.68 6.98
C GLU A 120 9.87 6.71 7.56
N VAL A 121 8.89 6.14 6.84
CA VAL A 121 7.51 5.97 7.33
C VAL A 121 7.49 4.94 8.45
N ASP A 122 8.11 3.79 8.23
CA ASP A 122 8.11 2.69 9.20
C ASP A 122 8.75 3.09 10.54
N VAL A 123 9.80 3.89 10.48
CA VAL A 123 10.48 4.40 11.69
C VAL A 123 9.61 5.36 12.50
N LEU A 124 8.71 6.09 11.85
CA LEU A 124 7.82 7.06 12.51
C LEU A 124 6.57 6.41 13.13
N LEU A 125 6.17 5.22 12.66
CA LEU A 125 4.96 4.54 13.13
C LEU A 125 5.18 3.90 14.51
N ASP A 126 4.52 4.43 15.54
CA ASP A 126 4.49 3.83 16.88
C ASP A 126 3.30 2.85 16.98
N MET A 127 3.57 1.57 16.71
CA MET A 127 2.55 0.51 16.72
C MET A 127 1.81 0.35 18.06
N GLU A 128 2.30 0.93 19.15
CA GLU A 128 1.58 0.90 20.44
C GLU A 128 0.49 1.98 20.52
N GLN A 129 0.61 3.04 19.70
CA GLN A 129 -0.31 4.18 19.69
C GLN A 129 -1.20 4.20 18.45
N GLU A 130 -0.77 3.55 17.37
CA GLU A 130 -1.51 3.55 16.11
C GLU A 130 -2.80 2.73 16.18
N SER A 131 -3.84 3.23 15.52
CA SER A 131 -5.07 2.48 15.33
C SER A 131 -5.00 1.62 14.07
N LEU A 132 -5.59 0.41 14.12
CA LEU A 132 -5.70 -0.45 12.95
C LEU A 132 -6.44 0.24 11.79
N ALA A 133 -7.43 1.09 12.10
CA ALA A 133 -8.18 1.84 11.10
C ALA A 133 -7.30 2.85 10.35
N ASP A 134 -6.45 3.60 11.07
CA ASP A 134 -5.54 4.58 10.46
C ASP A 134 -4.44 3.91 9.65
N LEU A 135 -3.88 2.80 10.14
CA LEU A 135 -2.91 1.99 9.40
C LEU A 135 -3.51 1.42 8.11
N ASN A 136 -4.74 0.90 8.18
CA ASN A 136 -5.44 0.41 6.99
C ASN A 136 -5.75 1.53 5.99
N ALA A 137 -6.14 2.70 6.48
CA ALA A 137 -6.38 3.87 5.64
C ALA A 137 -5.10 4.41 4.98
N LEU A 138 -3.96 4.37 5.69
CA LEU A 138 -2.65 4.69 5.13
C LEU A 138 -2.27 3.68 4.04
N ALA A 139 -2.44 2.39 4.31
CA ALA A 139 -2.15 1.33 3.36
C ALA A 139 -3.02 1.43 2.08
N GLN A 140 -4.30 1.82 2.21
CA GLN A 140 -5.17 2.07 1.05
C GLN A 140 -4.65 3.18 0.14
N VAL A 141 -4.15 4.26 0.71
CA VAL A 141 -3.54 5.35 -0.08
C VAL A 141 -2.23 4.89 -0.69
N ALA A 142 -1.37 4.25 0.10
CA ALA A 142 -0.05 3.78 -0.36
C ALA A 142 -0.14 2.80 -1.54
N ASP A 143 -1.16 1.94 -1.55
CA ASP A 143 -1.41 0.97 -2.64
C ASP A 143 -1.73 1.65 -3.99
N THR A 144 -2.16 2.92 -3.96
CA THR A 144 -2.42 3.72 -5.16
C THR A 144 -1.21 4.50 -5.66
N LEU A 145 -0.15 4.59 -4.86
CA LEU A 145 1.04 5.38 -5.18
C LEU A 145 1.98 4.61 -6.10
N SER A 146 2.59 5.35 -7.03
CA SER A 146 3.70 4.82 -7.83
C SER A 146 4.97 4.67 -6.98
N THR A 147 5.94 3.91 -7.49
CA THR A 147 7.26 3.80 -6.85
C THR A 147 7.94 5.17 -6.64
N ASP A 148 7.74 6.09 -7.57
CA ASP A 148 8.31 7.44 -7.48
C ASP A 148 7.56 8.29 -6.45
N ASP A 149 6.23 8.13 -6.33
CA ASP A 149 5.44 8.77 -5.27
C ASP A 149 5.81 8.24 -3.89
N LEU A 150 6.08 6.93 -3.75
CA LEU A 150 6.58 6.36 -2.50
C LEU A 150 7.97 6.91 -2.12
N LYS A 151 8.89 7.06 -3.09
CA LYS A 151 10.17 7.73 -2.84
C LYS A 151 9.98 9.17 -2.35
N LYS A 152 9.09 9.90 -3.01
CA LYS A 152 8.73 11.27 -2.64
C LYS A 152 8.11 11.33 -1.24
N LEU A 153 7.19 10.40 -0.92
CA LEU A 153 6.60 10.30 0.42
C LEU A 153 7.67 10.12 1.50
N GLY A 154 8.69 9.28 1.27
CA GLY A 154 9.83 9.16 2.18
C GLY A 154 10.52 10.48 2.47
N ALA A 155 10.77 11.31 1.44
CA ALA A 155 11.34 12.63 1.63
C ALA A 155 10.39 13.61 2.34
N VAL A 156 9.08 13.55 2.02
CA VAL A 156 8.03 14.39 2.63
C VAL A 156 7.92 14.13 4.14
N VAL A 157 7.93 12.89 4.58
CA VAL A 157 7.81 12.57 6.02
C VAL A 157 9.04 13.00 6.82
N VAL A 158 10.23 12.99 6.21
CA VAL A 158 11.44 13.56 6.83
C VAL A 158 11.31 15.05 7.05
N MET A 159 10.73 15.77 6.08
CA MET A 159 10.50 17.21 6.15
C MET A 159 9.39 17.57 7.11
N ALA A 160 8.22 16.94 6.99
CA ALA A 160 7.01 17.28 7.73
C ALA A 160 6.97 16.73 9.16
N LYS A 161 7.68 15.64 9.45
CA LYS A 161 7.77 14.95 10.76
C LYS A 161 6.39 14.61 11.35
N PRO A 162 5.55 13.86 10.62
CA PRO A 162 4.26 13.43 11.14
C PRO A 162 4.45 12.51 12.36
N GLU A 163 3.45 12.51 13.24
CA GLU A 163 3.46 11.72 14.48
C GLU A 163 2.54 10.49 14.41
N THR A 164 1.66 10.41 13.39
CA THR A 164 0.66 9.34 13.28
C THR A 164 0.44 8.88 11.85
N ALA A 165 -0.03 7.65 11.68
CA ALA A 165 -0.44 7.08 10.39
C ALA A 165 -1.49 7.96 9.68
N ALA A 166 -2.41 8.56 10.42
CA ALA A 166 -3.42 9.47 9.87
C ALA A 166 -2.79 10.74 9.26
N GLN A 167 -1.74 11.28 9.86
CA GLN A 167 -1.00 12.43 9.33
C GLN A 167 -0.19 12.03 8.09
N ILE A 168 0.49 10.88 8.13
CA ILE A 168 1.25 10.34 6.99
C ILE A 168 0.31 10.12 5.80
N LYS A 169 -0.86 9.52 6.03
CA LYS A 169 -1.90 9.35 5.01
C LYS A 169 -2.25 10.67 4.33
N ARG A 170 -2.47 11.74 5.10
CA ARG A 170 -2.82 13.06 4.54
C ARG A 170 -1.68 13.66 3.73
N LEU A 171 -0.44 13.47 4.15
CA LEU A 171 0.71 13.88 3.35
C LEU A 171 0.78 13.10 2.03
N ALA A 172 0.52 11.79 2.07
CA ALA A 172 0.46 10.93 0.90
C ALA A 172 -0.66 11.33 -0.09
N GLU A 173 -1.80 11.80 0.43
CA GLU A 173 -2.92 12.32 -0.38
C GLU A 173 -2.65 13.71 -0.99
N ASN A 174 -1.60 14.41 -0.55
CA ASN A 174 -1.28 15.78 -0.95
C ASN A 174 0.18 15.94 -1.44
N LEU A 175 0.73 14.89 -2.08
CA LEU A 175 2.11 14.92 -2.59
C LEU A 175 2.35 16.00 -3.63
N GLU A 176 1.31 16.47 -4.32
CA GLU A 176 1.40 17.57 -5.28
C GLU A 176 1.77 18.92 -4.63
N LEU A 177 1.62 19.06 -3.30
CA LEU A 177 2.06 20.24 -2.56
C LEU A 177 3.57 20.30 -2.34
N PHE A 178 4.30 19.30 -2.80
CA PHE A 178 5.74 19.22 -2.66
C PHE A 178 6.41 19.11 -4.04
N ASP A 179 7.49 19.84 -4.25
CA ASP A 179 8.41 19.63 -5.36
C ASP A 179 9.53 18.69 -4.88
N PHE A 180 9.82 17.66 -5.67
CA PHE A 180 10.82 16.67 -5.33
C PHE A 180 11.80 16.45 -6.48
N ALA A 181 13.08 16.57 -6.17
CA ALA A 181 14.17 16.23 -7.09
C ALA A 181 14.86 14.97 -6.54
N PRO A 182 14.51 13.78 -7.07
CA PRO A 182 15.09 12.53 -6.60
C PRO A 182 16.61 12.51 -6.84
N ASP A 183 17.34 11.87 -5.91
CA ASP A 183 18.77 11.65 -5.97
C ASP A 183 19.62 12.94 -6.08
N ALA A 184 19.03 14.13 -5.84
CA ALA A 184 19.73 15.40 -5.78
C ALA A 184 20.16 15.70 -4.34
N HIS A 185 21.45 15.59 -4.04
CA HIS A 185 22.01 15.77 -2.70
C HIS A 185 22.88 17.03 -2.58
N THR A 186 23.09 17.73 -3.68
CA THR A 186 23.84 18.98 -3.73
C THR A 186 23.08 20.05 -4.50
N PRO A 187 23.37 21.35 -4.27
CA PRO A 187 22.75 22.42 -5.07
C PRO A 187 22.97 22.25 -6.57
N GLU A 188 24.15 21.82 -6.99
CA GLU A 188 24.43 21.58 -8.42
C GLU A 188 23.56 20.48 -9.01
N GLU A 189 23.39 19.35 -8.30
CA GLU A 189 22.52 18.24 -8.75
C GLU A 189 21.04 18.65 -8.79
N TYR A 190 20.59 19.43 -7.79
CA TYR A 190 19.26 20.00 -7.81
C TYR A 190 19.05 20.96 -9.00
N GLY A 191 20.00 21.83 -9.25
CA GLY A 191 19.95 22.73 -10.42
C GLY A 191 19.93 21.99 -11.75
N LYS A 192 20.73 20.93 -11.88
CA LYS A 192 20.70 20.03 -13.05
C LYS A 192 19.33 19.38 -13.23
N TYR A 193 18.79 18.79 -12.17
CA TYR A 193 17.46 18.19 -12.22
C TYR A 193 16.40 19.19 -12.68
N MET A 194 16.41 20.39 -12.09
CA MET A 194 15.42 21.43 -12.42
C MET A 194 15.51 21.92 -13.86
N ILE A 195 16.71 22.08 -14.40
CA ILE A 195 16.89 22.59 -15.76
C ILE A 195 16.71 21.49 -16.81
N GLN A 196 17.19 20.27 -16.53
CA GLN A 196 17.23 19.19 -17.52
C GLN A 196 16.02 18.26 -17.48
N GLN A 197 15.44 18.00 -16.29
CA GLN A 197 14.50 16.90 -16.09
C GLN A 197 13.13 17.33 -15.58
N SER A 198 13.01 18.46 -14.90
CA SER A 198 11.74 18.89 -14.29
C SER A 198 10.63 19.24 -15.29
N GLY A 199 10.99 19.51 -16.54
CA GLY A 199 10.07 19.96 -17.58
C GLY A 199 9.67 21.45 -17.47
N TYR A 200 10.25 22.21 -16.53
CA TYR A 200 9.99 23.65 -16.43
C TYR A 200 10.70 24.47 -17.48
N PHE A 201 11.75 23.93 -18.12
CA PHE A 201 12.56 24.60 -19.10
C PHE A 201 12.72 23.79 -20.38
N ASP A 202 12.82 24.49 -21.51
CA ASP A 202 13.28 23.89 -22.76
C ASP A 202 14.82 23.76 -22.69
N TYR A 203 15.31 22.59 -22.35
CA TYR A 203 16.72 22.31 -22.19
C TYR A 203 17.37 22.04 -23.54
N ASP A 204 18.50 22.72 -23.82
CA ASP A 204 19.35 22.49 -25.00
C ASP A 204 20.68 21.87 -24.56
N GLU A 205 20.89 20.62 -24.91
CA GLU A 205 22.09 19.84 -24.57
C GLU A 205 23.38 20.49 -25.12
N ASN A 206 23.28 21.24 -26.22
CA ASN A 206 24.44 21.97 -26.78
C ASN A 206 24.91 23.14 -25.90
N LEU A 207 24.05 23.57 -24.98
CA LEU A 207 24.34 24.67 -24.05
C LEU A 207 24.70 24.17 -22.64
N ASP A 208 24.82 22.88 -22.43
CA ASP A 208 25.02 22.27 -21.09
C ASP A 208 26.18 22.91 -20.32
N GLY A 209 27.32 23.12 -20.96
CA GLY A 209 28.50 23.74 -20.36
C GLY A 209 28.38 25.24 -20.03
N PHE A 210 27.26 25.89 -20.40
CA PHE A 210 27.02 27.32 -20.17
C PHE A 210 25.97 27.58 -19.06
N TYR A 211 25.31 26.52 -18.55
CA TYR A 211 24.35 26.66 -17.44
C TYR A 211 25.09 26.75 -16.10
N ASP A 212 24.75 27.74 -15.30
CA ASP A 212 25.17 27.84 -13.90
C ASP A 212 24.14 27.12 -13.02
N TYR A 213 24.27 25.80 -12.95
CA TYR A 213 23.35 24.93 -12.20
C TYR A 213 23.34 25.26 -10.71
N GLU A 214 24.53 25.46 -10.13
CA GLU A 214 24.65 25.74 -8.69
C GLU A 214 24.07 27.12 -8.36
N GLY A 215 24.40 28.15 -9.13
CA GLY A 215 23.88 29.51 -8.93
C GLY A 215 22.36 29.56 -9.08
N TYR A 216 21.80 28.86 -10.07
CA TYR A 216 20.34 28.73 -10.23
C TYR A 216 19.70 28.05 -9.00
N ALA A 217 20.26 26.92 -8.56
CA ALA A 217 19.74 26.19 -7.42
C ALA A 217 19.80 27.01 -6.13
N GLN A 218 20.92 27.69 -5.85
CA GLN A 218 21.08 28.53 -4.67
C GLN A 218 20.05 29.67 -4.62
N GLN A 219 19.78 30.30 -5.75
CA GLN A 219 18.74 31.33 -5.83
C GLN A 219 17.38 30.73 -5.51
N ARG A 220 17.00 29.62 -6.19
CA ARG A 220 15.71 28.97 -5.98
C ARG A 220 15.51 28.49 -4.54
N MET A 221 16.50 27.83 -3.97
CA MET A 221 16.49 27.35 -2.58
C MET A 221 16.34 28.50 -1.56
N SER A 222 16.77 29.71 -1.90
CA SER A 222 16.57 30.88 -1.03
C SER A 222 15.14 31.42 -1.02
N GLU A 223 14.34 31.03 -2.00
CA GLU A 223 12.95 31.50 -2.21
C GLU A 223 11.92 30.45 -1.80
N GLU A 224 12.34 29.20 -1.59
CA GLU A 224 11.45 28.09 -1.26
C GLU A 224 11.78 27.45 0.10
N ASP A 225 10.77 26.87 0.75
CA ASP A 225 10.96 26.10 1.98
C ASP A 225 11.31 24.66 1.62
N GLY A 226 12.62 24.39 1.53
CA GLY A 226 13.15 23.11 1.06
C GLY A 226 14.34 22.62 1.86
N MET A 227 14.60 21.31 1.75
CA MET A 227 15.74 20.64 2.39
C MET A 227 16.24 19.45 1.61
N PHE A 228 17.50 19.08 1.82
CA PHE A 228 18.05 17.82 1.35
C PHE A 228 17.70 16.69 2.31
N THR A 229 17.35 15.56 1.73
CA THR A 229 17.10 14.29 2.43
C THR A 229 17.97 13.19 1.81
N ASP A 230 18.00 12.02 2.40
CA ASP A 230 18.70 10.86 1.82
C ASP A 230 18.09 10.40 0.48
N ARG A 231 16.87 10.85 0.16
CA ARG A 231 16.16 10.53 -1.11
C ARG A 231 16.30 11.61 -2.17
N GLY A 232 16.83 12.76 -1.81
CA GLY A 232 16.97 13.91 -2.70
C GLY A 232 16.51 15.22 -2.06
N TYR A 233 16.35 16.25 -2.88
CA TYR A 233 15.87 17.56 -2.43
C TYR A 233 14.34 17.60 -2.46
N ILE A 234 13.73 18.09 -1.38
CA ILE A 234 12.28 18.27 -1.24
C ILE A 234 11.98 19.71 -0.84
N ALA A 235 10.94 20.31 -1.43
CA ALA A 235 10.48 21.66 -1.09
C ALA A 235 8.96 21.69 -1.00
N TYR A 236 8.46 22.37 0.03
CA TYR A 236 7.03 22.59 0.22
C TYR A 236 6.57 23.84 -0.55
N LYS A 237 5.48 23.73 -1.32
CA LYS A 237 4.91 24.82 -2.13
C LYS A 237 3.42 25.10 -1.85
N GLY A 238 2.88 24.45 -0.81
CA GLY A 238 1.47 24.66 -0.43
C GLY A 238 1.21 26.05 0.14
N TYR A 239 -0.05 26.48 0.06
CA TYR A 239 -0.51 27.74 0.64
C TYR A 239 -0.83 27.64 2.14
N TYR A 240 -1.12 26.45 2.63
CA TYR A 240 -1.38 26.15 4.02
C TYR A 240 -0.08 25.74 4.72
N SER A 241 -0.02 25.83 6.04
CA SER A 241 1.11 25.24 6.76
C SER A 241 1.10 23.70 6.64
N MET A 242 2.26 23.07 6.72
CA MET A 242 2.34 21.60 6.75
C MET A 242 1.53 21.00 7.90
N GLU A 243 1.47 21.71 9.05
CA GLU A 243 0.66 21.30 10.19
C GLU A 243 -0.84 21.30 9.86
N GLU A 244 -1.33 22.29 9.12
CA GLU A 244 -2.73 22.33 8.66
C GLU A 244 -3.04 21.20 7.68
N VAL A 245 -2.10 20.86 6.79
CA VAL A 245 -2.25 19.70 5.88
C VAL A 245 -2.33 18.42 6.68
N MET A 246 -1.42 18.19 7.61
CA MET A 246 -1.37 17.00 8.45
C MET A 246 -2.61 16.84 9.34
N ASN A 247 -3.17 17.93 9.84
CA ASN A 247 -4.34 17.90 10.75
C ASN A 247 -5.68 17.97 10.01
N GLY A 248 -5.68 18.19 8.67
CA GLY A 248 -6.90 18.24 7.88
C GLY A 248 -7.77 19.46 8.15
N SER A 249 -7.19 20.51 8.68
CA SER A 249 -7.86 21.79 8.87
C SER A 249 -8.00 22.51 7.53
N GLN A 250 -8.86 22.00 6.65
CA GLN A 250 -9.41 22.84 5.58
C GLN A 250 -10.34 23.84 6.27
N SER A 251 -9.81 25.02 6.56
CA SER A 251 -10.65 26.16 6.97
C SER A 251 -11.70 26.38 5.91
N GLY A 252 -12.95 26.35 6.36
CA GLY A 252 -14.14 26.30 5.55
C GLY A 252 -14.12 27.26 4.38
N CYS A 253 -14.57 26.77 3.27
CA CYS A 253 -15.04 27.52 2.14
C CYS A 253 -15.79 28.76 2.68
N MET A 254 -15.24 29.97 2.48
CA MET A 254 -15.99 31.21 2.71
C MET A 254 -17.16 31.17 1.72
N GLU A 255 -18.33 30.83 2.21
CA GLU A 255 -19.56 31.22 1.55
C GLU A 255 -19.54 32.73 1.41
N MET A 256 -19.25 33.21 0.22
CA MET A 256 -19.54 34.59 -0.16
C MET A 256 -21.06 34.74 -0.17
N GLY A 257 -21.59 35.10 0.98
CA GLY A 257 -22.98 35.51 1.14
C GLY A 257 -23.26 36.66 0.18
N GLY A 258 -24.07 36.37 -0.84
CA GLY A 258 -24.59 37.38 -1.73
C GLY A 258 -25.36 38.42 -0.95
N MET A 259 -24.93 39.67 -1.01
CA MET A 259 -25.74 40.82 -0.69
C MET A 259 -26.61 41.14 -1.90
N THR A 260 -27.90 40.93 -1.74
CA THR A 260 -28.95 41.57 -2.56
C THR A 260 -29.02 43.03 -2.27
#